data_a3e2a13c56b1e0e5554c5e40851e1c6c
#
_entry.id   a3e2a13c56b1e0e5554c5e40851e1c6c
#
_cell.length_a   1.000
_cell.length_b   1.000
_cell.length_c   1.000
_cell.angle_alpha   90.00
_cell.angle_beta   90.00
_cell.angle_gamma   90.00
#
_symmetry.space_group_name_H-M   'P 1'
#
loop_
_entity.id
_entity.type
_entity.pdbx_description
1 polymer ?
#
loop_
_entity_poly.entity_id
_entity_poly.type
_entity_poly.pdbx_seq_one_letter_code
_entity_poly.pdbx_strand_id
1 'polypeptide(L)'
;MEAIRSGERAALHRLYDRYSDYAMAIGLRYIPERDEVRDVLQDSFVRIFTSIGQFNYNGEGSLKSWIGRIVSNRAVDYLREHQHFMTVDDIPDEPDEPEEPDIGDILPDTLTEMIGRLPTNYRTVFNLYVFEQWPHRKIAQLMGIKESTSSSIFFRARRMLAKQIREYLKSQET
;
A
#
# COMPACT_ATOMS: atom_id res chain seq x y z
N MET A 1 19.63 18.94 -0.11
CA MET A 1 19.69 17.95 0.99
C MET A 1 20.14 18.57 2.30
N GLU A 2 21.20 19.39 2.29
CA GLU A 2 21.75 20.01 3.51
C GLU A 2 20.72 20.92 4.23
N ALA A 3 20.04 21.79 3.50
CA ALA A 3 18.97 22.66 4.03
C ALA A 3 17.78 21.88 4.64
N ILE A 4 17.49 20.68 4.12
CA ILE A 4 16.44 19.80 4.69
C ILE A 4 16.96 19.18 6.00
N ARG A 5 18.23 18.75 6.03
CA ARG A 5 18.85 18.15 7.23
C ARG A 5 19.01 19.17 8.37
N SER A 6 19.25 20.44 8.04
CA SER A 6 19.35 21.53 9.02
C SER A 6 17.97 21.97 9.56
N GLY A 7 16.87 21.43 9.05
CA GLY A 7 15.52 21.79 9.47
C GLY A 7 15.04 23.13 8.95
N GLU A 8 15.64 23.64 7.86
CA GLU A 8 15.21 24.90 7.26
C GLU A 8 13.76 24.81 6.81
N ARG A 9 12.90 25.66 7.39
CA ARG A 9 11.44 25.64 7.20
C ARG A 9 11.04 25.68 5.72
N ALA A 10 11.70 26.52 4.92
CA ALA A 10 11.42 26.61 3.49
C ALA A 10 11.78 25.33 2.73
N ALA A 11 12.83 24.62 3.15
CA ALA A 11 13.24 23.36 2.53
C ALA A 11 12.27 22.21 2.89
N LEU A 12 11.78 22.18 4.12
CA LEU A 12 10.76 21.21 4.58
C LEU A 12 9.41 21.44 3.88
N HIS A 13 9.02 22.71 3.68
CA HIS A 13 7.80 23.06 2.93
C HIS A 13 7.88 22.57 1.48
N ARG A 14 9.00 22.83 0.78
CA ARG A 14 9.22 22.31 -0.59
C ARG A 14 9.21 20.78 -0.65
N LEU A 15 9.71 20.12 0.38
CA LEU A 15 9.66 18.64 0.46
C LEU A 15 8.20 18.16 0.55
N TYR A 16 7.41 18.79 1.41
CA TYR A 16 5.99 18.51 1.56
C TYR A 16 5.26 18.71 0.23
N ASP A 17 5.36 19.89 -0.38
CA ASP A 17 4.68 20.22 -1.63
C ASP A 17 5.03 19.23 -2.76
N ARG A 18 6.28 18.79 -2.81
CA ARG A 18 6.74 17.86 -3.85
C ARG A 18 6.23 16.43 -3.66
N TYR A 19 6.00 15.99 -2.44
CA TYR A 19 5.71 14.58 -2.14
C TYR A 19 4.33 14.33 -1.51
N SER A 20 3.55 15.35 -1.19
CA SER A 20 2.23 15.21 -0.57
C SER A 20 1.27 14.41 -1.43
N ASP A 21 1.18 14.70 -2.74
CA ASP A 21 0.30 13.96 -3.66
C ASP A 21 0.74 12.50 -3.82
N TYR A 22 2.05 12.27 -3.91
CA TYR A 22 2.60 10.92 -3.95
C TYR A 22 2.30 10.15 -2.66
N ALA A 23 2.48 10.77 -1.51
CA ALA A 23 2.16 10.20 -0.21
C ALA A 23 0.65 9.91 -0.07
N MET A 24 -0.21 10.83 -0.54
CA MET A 24 -1.66 10.65 -0.59
C MET A 24 -2.02 9.43 -1.44
N ALA A 25 -1.45 9.30 -2.63
CA ALA A 25 -1.70 8.15 -3.51
C ALA A 25 -1.28 6.82 -2.86
N ILE A 26 -0.20 6.80 -2.09
CA ILE A 26 0.20 5.61 -1.31
C ILE A 26 -0.82 5.33 -0.20
N GLY A 27 -1.19 6.33 0.60
CA GLY A 27 -2.15 6.15 1.69
C GLY A 27 -3.48 5.57 1.21
N LEU A 28 -4.00 6.08 0.09
CA LEU A 28 -5.25 5.63 -0.53
C LEU A 28 -5.22 4.18 -1.05
N ARG A 29 -4.05 3.58 -1.25
CA ARG A 29 -3.95 2.13 -1.55
C ARG A 29 -4.35 1.26 -0.36
N TYR A 30 -4.17 1.78 0.86
CA TYR A 30 -4.44 1.04 2.11
C TYR A 30 -5.78 1.43 2.72
N ILE A 31 -6.08 2.72 2.73
CA ILE A 31 -7.22 3.34 3.41
C ILE A 31 -8.04 4.08 2.35
N PRO A 32 -9.29 3.65 2.05
CA PRO A 32 -10.13 4.30 1.04
C PRO A 32 -10.57 5.72 1.43
N GLU A 33 -10.73 5.96 2.73
CA GLU A 33 -11.26 7.20 3.27
C GLU A 33 -10.19 8.30 3.27
N ARG A 34 -10.39 9.31 2.41
CA ARG A 34 -9.39 10.37 2.17
C ARG A 34 -9.06 11.18 3.44
N ASP A 35 -10.03 11.36 4.32
CA ASP A 35 -9.82 12.11 5.57
C ASP A 35 -8.96 11.32 6.55
N GLU A 36 -9.15 10.01 6.66
CA GLU A 36 -8.27 9.14 7.45
C GLU A 36 -6.84 9.10 6.89
N VAL A 37 -6.71 9.12 5.55
CA VAL A 37 -5.38 9.22 4.92
C VAL A 37 -4.69 10.53 5.29
N ARG A 38 -5.41 11.66 5.42
CA ARG A 38 -4.81 12.94 5.84
C ARG A 38 -4.17 12.85 7.22
N ASP A 39 -4.81 12.16 8.16
CA ASP A 39 -4.26 11.95 9.49
C ASP A 39 -2.98 11.09 9.44
N VAL A 40 -3.02 10.01 8.66
CA VAL A 40 -1.84 9.17 8.41
C VAL A 40 -0.70 9.96 7.75
N LEU A 41 -1.02 10.87 6.82
CA LEU A 41 -0.02 11.71 6.17
C LEU A 41 0.60 12.72 7.15
N GLN A 42 -0.20 13.34 8.00
CA GLN A 42 0.29 14.26 9.02
C GLN A 42 1.34 13.58 9.90
N ASP A 43 1.04 12.40 10.43
CA ASP A 43 1.96 11.61 11.23
C ASP A 43 3.21 11.19 10.43
N SER A 44 3.00 10.79 9.18
CA SER A 44 4.08 10.38 8.28
C SER A 44 5.05 11.53 8.01
N PHE A 45 4.56 12.73 7.73
CA PHE A 45 5.41 13.89 7.48
C PHE A 45 6.13 14.38 8.73
N VAL A 46 5.51 14.31 9.92
CA VAL A 46 6.21 14.54 11.18
C VAL A 46 7.39 13.56 11.30
N ARG A 47 7.18 12.28 11.03
CA ARG A 47 8.26 11.27 11.07
C ARG A 47 9.32 11.50 10.00
N ILE A 48 8.93 11.87 8.78
CA ILE A 48 9.85 12.22 7.69
C ILE A 48 10.75 13.38 8.12
N PHE A 49 10.19 14.47 8.64
CA PHE A 49 10.95 15.65 9.02
C PHE A 49 11.90 15.39 10.19
N THR A 50 11.48 14.58 11.16
CA THR A 50 12.33 14.25 12.32
C THR A 50 13.43 13.25 12.00
N SER A 51 13.24 12.38 11.00
CA SER A 51 14.19 11.32 10.64
C SER A 51 15.01 11.62 9.37
N ILE A 52 14.76 12.73 8.67
CA ILE A 52 15.44 13.08 7.41
C ILE A 52 16.96 13.21 7.57
N GLY A 53 17.44 13.60 8.76
CA GLY A 53 18.85 13.64 9.09
C GLY A 53 19.56 12.29 9.00
N GLN A 54 18.83 11.20 9.22
CA GLN A 54 19.34 9.82 9.16
C GLN A 54 19.20 9.20 7.75
N PHE A 55 18.53 9.90 6.82
CA PHE A 55 18.38 9.41 5.46
C PHE A 55 19.70 9.39 4.71
N ASN A 56 20.07 8.20 4.17
CA ASN A 56 21.22 8.04 3.30
C ASN A 56 20.77 8.05 1.85
N TYR A 57 21.29 9.00 1.07
CA TYR A 57 21.02 9.10 -0.35
C TYR A 57 21.78 8.00 -1.12
N ASN A 58 21.04 7.12 -1.80
CA ASN A 58 21.55 5.99 -2.57
C ASN A 58 21.17 6.09 -4.06
N GLY A 59 21.22 7.30 -4.63
CA GLY A 59 20.84 7.53 -6.02
C GLY A 59 19.43 8.08 -6.21
N GLU A 60 19.10 8.32 -7.48
CA GLU A 60 17.80 8.86 -7.88
C GLU A 60 16.65 7.95 -7.43
N GLY A 61 15.57 8.54 -6.96
CA GLY A 61 14.41 7.79 -6.45
C GLY A 61 14.53 7.28 -5.01
N SER A 62 15.74 7.24 -4.41
CA SER A 62 15.91 6.71 -3.05
C SER A 62 15.11 7.48 -2.00
N LEU A 63 15.00 8.80 -2.13
CA LEU A 63 14.18 9.63 -1.23
C LEU A 63 12.68 9.34 -1.39
N LYS A 64 12.22 9.21 -2.64
CA LYS A 64 10.82 8.85 -2.94
C LYS A 64 10.45 7.50 -2.33
N SER A 65 11.29 6.49 -2.52
CA SER A 65 11.09 5.14 -1.96
C SER A 65 11.12 5.14 -0.43
N TRP A 66 12.00 5.95 0.18
CA TRP A 66 12.09 6.08 1.62
C TRP A 66 10.83 6.74 2.22
N ILE A 67 10.34 7.82 1.59
CA ILE A 67 9.07 8.47 1.96
C ILE A 67 7.91 7.46 1.82
N GLY A 68 7.82 6.78 0.68
CA GLY A 68 6.79 5.78 0.44
C GLY A 68 6.75 4.71 1.53
N ARG A 69 7.89 4.20 1.96
CA ARG A 69 7.99 3.21 3.03
C ARG A 69 7.51 3.73 4.38
N ILE A 70 7.75 5.02 4.70
CA ILE A 70 7.24 5.62 5.94
C ILE A 70 5.72 5.70 5.89
N VAL A 71 5.15 6.14 4.77
CA VAL A 71 3.69 6.26 4.59
C VAL A 71 3.02 4.90 4.62
N SER A 72 3.54 3.89 3.88
CA SER A 72 2.99 2.52 3.88
C SER A 72 3.00 1.92 5.29
N ASN A 73 4.11 2.04 6.02
CA ASN A 73 4.20 1.56 7.39
C ASN A 73 3.15 2.23 8.29
N ARG A 74 3.01 3.56 8.22
CA ARG A 74 2.06 4.29 9.07
C ARG A 74 0.61 3.94 8.70
N ALA A 75 0.31 3.76 7.41
CA ALA A 75 -1.01 3.32 6.97
C ALA A 75 -1.37 1.94 7.53
N VAL A 76 -0.42 0.99 7.53
CA VAL A 76 -0.65 -0.35 8.11
C VAL A 76 -0.78 -0.28 9.64
N ASP A 77 0.03 0.55 10.31
CA ASP A 77 -0.11 0.78 11.76
C ASP A 77 -1.48 1.36 12.09
N TYR A 78 -1.95 2.35 11.31
CA TYR A 78 -3.29 2.93 11.45
C TYR A 78 -4.39 1.86 11.31
N LEU A 79 -4.32 1.02 10.29
CA LEU A 79 -5.29 -0.07 10.09
C LEU A 79 -5.27 -1.08 11.24
N ARG A 80 -4.09 -1.37 11.79
CA ARG A 80 -3.97 -2.25 12.96
C ARG A 80 -4.58 -1.63 14.22
N GLU A 81 -4.45 -0.33 14.39
CA GLU A 81 -4.97 0.41 15.55
C GLU A 81 -6.50 0.58 15.50
N HIS A 82 -7.08 0.75 14.31
CA HIS A 82 -8.49 1.14 14.12
C HIS A 82 -9.36 0.06 13.50
N GLN A 83 -8.77 -0.90 12.82
CA GLN A 83 -9.52 -1.98 12.18
C GLN A 83 -9.04 -3.33 12.73
N HIS A 84 -9.98 -4.11 13.27
CA HIS A 84 -9.69 -5.49 13.53
C HIS A 84 -9.44 -6.20 12.20
N PHE A 85 -8.19 -6.61 11.95
CA PHE A 85 -7.93 -7.55 10.87
C PHE A 85 -8.79 -8.78 11.13
N MET A 86 -9.70 -9.07 10.22
CA MET A 86 -10.57 -10.26 10.33
C MET A 86 -9.71 -11.50 10.56
N THR A 87 -10.10 -12.33 11.49
CA THR A 87 -9.47 -13.65 11.70
C THR A 87 -9.60 -14.45 10.42
N VAL A 88 -8.52 -15.09 9.99
CA VAL A 88 -8.36 -15.75 8.68
C VAL A 88 -9.21 -17.02 8.54
N ASP A 89 -9.93 -17.42 9.57
CA ASP A 89 -10.61 -18.72 9.68
C ASP A 89 -11.89 -18.86 8.82
N ASP A 90 -12.40 -17.78 8.22
CA ASP A 90 -13.70 -17.80 7.53
C ASP A 90 -13.63 -17.91 5.99
N ILE A 91 -12.52 -18.37 5.40
CA ILE A 91 -12.43 -18.35 3.94
C ILE A 91 -12.28 -19.76 3.37
N PRO A 92 -13.26 -20.21 2.55
CA PRO A 92 -13.24 -21.53 1.93
C PRO A 92 -12.00 -21.74 1.06
N ASP A 93 -11.34 -22.87 1.20
CA ASP A 93 -10.31 -23.33 0.28
C ASP A 93 -10.95 -23.72 -1.05
N GLU A 94 -10.74 -22.95 -2.09
CA GLU A 94 -11.03 -23.35 -3.45
C GLU A 94 -9.71 -23.68 -4.18
N PRO A 95 -9.59 -24.88 -4.75
CA PRO A 95 -8.29 -25.45 -5.15
C PRO A 95 -7.73 -24.99 -6.51
N ASP A 96 -8.42 -24.19 -7.29
CA ASP A 96 -7.95 -23.86 -8.66
C ASP A 96 -7.04 -22.64 -8.71
N GLU A 97 -5.86 -22.78 -9.35
CA GLU A 97 -5.04 -21.64 -9.77
C GLU A 97 -5.84 -20.84 -10.81
N PRO A 98 -6.11 -19.56 -10.56
CA PRO A 98 -6.79 -18.73 -11.55
C PRO A 98 -5.85 -18.49 -12.73
N GLU A 99 -6.33 -18.77 -13.94
CA GLU A 99 -5.68 -18.21 -15.14
C GLU A 99 -5.55 -16.70 -14.96
N GLU A 100 -4.35 -16.17 -15.17
CA GLU A 100 -4.10 -14.74 -15.07
C GLU A 100 -4.83 -14.05 -16.23
N PRO A 101 -5.77 -13.13 -15.95
CA PRO A 101 -6.44 -12.39 -17.03
C PRO A 101 -5.43 -11.44 -17.70
N ASP A 102 -5.58 -11.24 -19.00
CA ASP A 102 -4.85 -10.17 -19.69
C ASP A 102 -5.34 -8.80 -19.19
N ILE A 103 -4.43 -8.00 -18.66
CA ILE A 103 -4.70 -6.67 -18.11
C ILE A 103 -4.28 -5.54 -19.06
N GLY A 104 -3.82 -5.86 -20.29
CA GLY A 104 -3.17 -4.91 -21.19
C GLY A 104 -4.00 -3.66 -21.50
N ASP A 105 -5.32 -3.77 -21.57
CA ASP A 105 -6.23 -2.68 -21.92
C ASP A 105 -6.92 -2.00 -20.72
N ILE A 106 -6.58 -2.42 -19.50
CA ILE A 106 -7.19 -1.86 -18.30
C ILE A 106 -6.44 -0.60 -17.85
N LEU A 107 -7.18 0.51 -17.72
CA LEU A 107 -6.61 1.75 -17.22
C LEU A 107 -6.09 1.59 -15.78
N PRO A 108 -4.96 2.21 -15.44
CA PRO A 108 -4.37 2.13 -14.09
C PRO A 108 -5.33 2.55 -12.97
N ASP A 109 -6.18 3.55 -13.21
CA ASP A 109 -7.16 4.02 -12.24
C ASP A 109 -8.23 2.96 -11.96
N THR A 110 -8.72 2.27 -13.00
CA THR A 110 -9.67 1.16 -12.87
C THR A 110 -9.08 0.01 -12.06
N LEU A 111 -7.81 -0.34 -12.32
CA LEU A 111 -7.13 -1.37 -11.54
C LEU A 111 -6.95 -0.95 -10.08
N THR A 112 -6.66 0.31 -9.83
CA THR A 112 -6.55 0.87 -8.48
C THR A 112 -7.88 0.79 -7.72
N GLU A 113 -8.99 1.08 -8.38
CA GLU A 113 -10.34 0.92 -7.81
C GLU A 113 -10.65 -0.55 -7.47
N MET A 114 -10.29 -1.48 -8.37
CA MET A 114 -10.49 -2.91 -8.13
C MET A 114 -9.69 -3.39 -6.90
N ILE A 115 -8.44 -2.95 -6.77
CA ILE A 115 -7.62 -3.24 -5.58
C ILE A 115 -8.28 -2.63 -4.33
N GLY A 116 -8.80 -1.41 -4.44
CA GLY A 116 -9.51 -0.72 -3.36
C GLY A 116 -10.75 -1.49 -2.85
N ARG A 117 -11.41 -2.28 -3.70
CA ARG A 117 -12.57 -3.12 -3.33
C ARG A 117 -12.20 -4.43 -2.62
N LEU A 118 -10.94 -4.79 -2.57
CA LEU A 118 -10.50 -5.94 -1.78
C LEU A 118 -10.74 -5.70 -0.29
N PRO A 119 -11.14 -6.71 0.48
CA PRO A 119 -11.18 -6.60 1.94
C PRO A 119 -9.83 -6.16 2.50
N THR A 120 -9.84 -5.43 3.61
CA THR A 120 -8.67 -4.72 4.16
C THR A 120 -7.42 -5.60 4.29
N ASN A 121 -7.54 -6.83 4.82
CA ASN A 121 -6.41 -7.75 4.96
C ASN A 121 -5.80 -8.12 3.61
N TYR A 122 -6.65 -8.43 2.63
CA TYR A 122 -6.23 -8.83 1.29
C TYR A 122 -5.57 -7.68 0.55
N ARG A 123 -6.17 -6.50 0.61
CA ARG A 123 -5.64 -5.28 0.05
C ARG A 123 -4.29 -4.91 0.66
N THR A 124 -4.17 -5.01 1.99
CA THR A 124 -2.93 -4.71 2.70
C THR A 124 -1.80 -5.65 2.31
N VAL A 125 -2.02 -6.97 2.36
CA VAL A 125 -1.01 -7.95 1.97
C VAL A 125 -0.64 -7.81 0.50
N PHE A 126 -1.62 -7.62 -0.38
CA PHE A 126 -1.40 -7.42 -1.81
C PHE A 126 -0.50 -6.19 -2.07
N ASN A 127 -0.83 -5.04 -1.50
CA ASN A 127 -0.06 -3.82 -1.68
C ASN A 127 1.37 -3.94 -1.14
N LEU A 128 1.55 -4.53 0.04
CA LEU A 128 2.88 -4.72 0.62
C LEU A 128 3.74 -5.67 -0.22
N TYR A 129 3.15 -6.73 -0.76
CA TYR A 129 3.88 -7.69 -1.57
C TYR A 129 4.21 -7.16 -2.97
N VAL A 130 3.20 -6.61 -3.68
CA VAL A 130 3.33 -6.20 -5.08
C VAL A 130 4.03 -4.85 -5.23
N PHE A 131 3.59 -3.83 -4.49
CA PHE A 131 4.13 -2.47 -4.67
C PHE A 131 5.34 -2.17 -3.79
N GLU A 132 5.34 -2.66 -2.55
CA GLU A 132 6.47 -2.46 -1.64
C GLU A 132 7.52 -3.58 -1.76
N GLN A 133 7.22 -4.66 -2.50
CA GLN A 133 8.09 -5.82 -2.71
C GLN A 133 8.59 -6.45 -1.40
N TRP A 134 7.73 -6.51 -0.40
CA TRP A 134 8.08 -7.11 0.88
C TRP A 134 7.88 -8.63 0.85
N PRO A 135 8.83 -9.40 1.39
CA PRO A 135 8.64 -10.84 1.54
C PRO A 135 7.54 -11.15 2.57
N HIS A 136 6.82 -12.26 2.39
CA HIS A 136 5.73 -12.67 3.28
C HIS A 136 6.13 -12.72 4.75
N ARG A 137 7.37 -13.13 5.04
CA ARG A 137 7.91 -13.11 6.41
C ARG A 137 7.83 -11.73 7.07
N LYS A 138 8.19 -10.68 6.33
CA LYS A 138 8.15 -9.30 6.82
C LYS A 138 6.72 -8.80 6.98
N ILE A 139 5.85 -9.11 6.01
CA ILE A 139 4.41 -8.78 6.05
C ILE A 139 3.77 -9.45 7.28
N ALA A 140 4.05 -10.73 7.48
CA ALA A 140 3.55 -11.50 8.60
C ALA A 140 3.95 -10.90 9.96
N GLN A 141 5.21 -10.49 10.11
CA GLN A 141 5.68 -9.79 11.31
C GLN A 141 4.93 -8.48 11.57
N LEU A 142 4.73 -7.67 10.53
CA LEU A 142 4.02 -6.40 10.63
C LEU A 142 2.55 -6.58 11.01
N MET A 143 1.88 -7.56 10.41
CA MET A 143 0.46 -7.82 10.61
C MET A 143 0.16 -8.72 11.81
N GLY A 144 1.15 -9.29 12.47
CA GLY A 144 0.97 -10.21 13.60
C GLY A 144 0.37 -11.57 13.22
N ILE A 145 0.62 -12.05 12.00
CA ILE A 145 0.12 -13.32 11.45
C ILE A 145 1.28 -14.29 11.12
N LYS A 146 0.96 -15.53 10.74
CA LYS A 146 1.98 -16.48 10.25
C LYS A 146 2.38 -16.17 8.81
N GLU A 147 3.59 -16.54 8.42
CA GLU A 147 4.07 -16.35 7.04
C GLU A 147 3.21 -17.11 6.02
N SER A 148 2.82 -18.35 6.34
CA SER A 148 1.89 -19.13 5.52
C SER A 148 0.53 -18.45 5.35
N THR A 149 0.02 -17.81 6.41
CA THR A 149 -1.20 -17.02 6.36
C THR A 149 -1.07 -15.82 5.41
N SER A 150 0.04 -15.10 5.48
CA SER A 150 0.31 -13.99 4.54
C SER A 150 0.33 -14.46 3.08
N SER A 151 0.95 -15.62 2.81
CA SER A 151 0.96 -16.22 1.47
C SER A 151 -0.45 -16.60 1.01
N SER A 152 -1.23 -17.25 1.87
CA SER A 152 -2.62 -17.63 1.55
C SER A 152 -3.51 -16.41 1.31
N ILE A 153 -3.37 -15.34 2.09
CA ILE A 153 -4.10 -14.08 1.89
C ILE A 153 -3.74 -13.48 0.53
N PHE A 154 -2.46 -13.45 0.17
CA PHE A 154 -2.01 -12.92 -1.13
C PHE A 154 -2.60 -13.71 -2.29
N PHE A 155 -2.54 -15.03 -2.24
CA PHE A 155 -3.11 -15.90 -3.26
C PHE A 155 -4.61 -15.64 -3.46
N ARG A 156 -5.36 -15.56 -2.38
CA ARG A 156 -6.79 -15.24 -2.42
C ARG A 156 -7.07 -13.81 -2.94
N ALA A 157 -6.26 -12.83 -2.55
CA ALA A 157 -6.37 -11.46 -3.08
C ALA A 157 -6.22 -11.44 -4.62
N ARG A 158 -5.25 -12.20 -5.16
CA ARG A 158 -5.07 -12.35 -6.62
C ARG A 158 -6.30 -12.97 -7.28
N ARG A 159 -6.88 -14.01 -6.68
CA ARG A 159 -8.11 -14.65 -7.21
C ARG A 159 -9.29 -13.69 -7.24
N MET A 160 -9.51 -12.95 -6.16
CA MET A 160 -10.58 -11.94 -6.09
C MET A 160 -10.38 -10.86 -7.16
N LEU A 161 -9.15 -10.38 -7.31
CA LEU A 161 -8.81 -9.38 -8.31
C LEU A 161 -8.99 -9.93 -9.74
N ALA A 162 -8.53 -11.14 -10.02
CA ALA A 162 -8.72 -11.79 -11.31
C ALA A 162 -10.20 -11.96 -11.69
N LYS A 163 -11.06 -12.27 -10.70
CA LYS A 163 -12.51 -12.32 -10.90
C LYS A 163 -13.09 -10.96 -11.28
N GLN A 164 -12.74 -9.89 -10.54
CA GLN A 164 -13.18 -8.53 -10.84
C GLN A 164 -12.75 -8.09 -12.25
N ILE A 165 -11.50 -8.40 -12.63
CA ILE A 165 -10.96 -8.09 -13.96
C ILE A 165 -11.76 -8.81 -15.05
N ARG A 166 -12.01 -10.12 -14.92
CA ARG A 166 -12.81 -10.86 -15.89
C ARG A 166 -14.25 -10.33 -16.02
N GLU A 167 -14.87 -9.95 -14.92
CA GLU A 167 -16.21 -9.36 -14.94
C GLU A 167 -16.21 -8.00 -15.64
N TYR A 168 -15.20 -7.18 -15.40
CA TYR A 168 -15.02 -5.89 -16.08
C TYR A 168 -14.82 -6.06 -17.59
N LEU A 169 -13.89 -6.93 -18.02
CA LEU A 169 -13.63 -7.17 -19.44
C LEU A 169 -14.90 -7.65 -20.18
N LYS A 170 -15.64 -8.58 -19.59
CA LYS A 170 -16.93 -9.02 -20.17
C LYS A 170 -17.96 -7.88 -20.30
N SER A 171 -17.95 -6.89 -19.39
CA SER A 171 -18.84 -5.74 -19.46
C SER A 171 -18.47 -4.76 -20.55
N GLN A 172 -17.26 -4.77 -21.05
CA GLN A 172 -16.79 -3.90 -22.14
C GLN A 172 -17.08 -4.50 -23.54
N GLU A 173 -17.30 -5.81 -23.62
CA GLU A 173 -17.59 -6.52 -24.89
C GLU A 173 -19.09 -6.47 -25.27
N THR A 174 -19.97 -5.89 -24.41
CA THR A 174 -21.42 -5.80 -24.63
C THR A 174 -21.84 -4.40 -24.99
#